data_1e553df10298863faae6c1342aafa4fc
#
_entry.id   1e553df10298863faae6c1342aafa4fc
#
_cell.length_a   1.000
_cell.length_b   1.000
_cell.length_c   1.000
_cell.angle_alpha   90.00
_cell.angle_beta   90.00
_cell.angle_gamma   90.00
#
_symmetry.space_group_name_H-M   'P 1'
#
loop_
_entity.id
_entity.type
_entity.pdbx_description
1 polymer ?
#
loop_
_entity_poly.entity_id
_entity_poly.type
_entity_poly.pdbx_seq_one_letter_code
_entity_poly.pdbx_strand_id
1 'polypeptide(L)'
;IYTFRNANSYMVPMNNTENLSFMGKLLFKISNKWKASFMLTNNNDTWNSYNHAFKYNPNGRAKDLRETYFYALQSNYMINQSMFFDVKYSKMKYFYGYYVYENPTDNRYVSDVYFQNVPGFFTGGQEKSHSKRTTVDQNFKFDFNWQINNEHNLKTGFDLIYHSIKNDYYTIRSNPDSLNYSPYIFTDTLTTYNDVFDATPIEFSSYIQDKMEFDAMVINVGVRFDYFDPEAYYPSEYRNPLNLISGVDTSRTLNATSQTQISPRLGIAYQVADEAVLHFSYGHFFQMPPFYAMYNRSDWLVPSGNYETIMGNPNVSAEKTVSYEIGLWQRINQFMSADINLYYRDIYELLGTKTITTFNEVKYGLYTNKDYGNVRGLEIKLDAGYNNFTVMTNYTLQYTRGVADSPSQAFSREGNSQDPITTLIPMSWDQRHTFNASIGYNTKQYGITMSSYFNSGTAYTFEPMSESSLAGLNLLPNNSYKPSNLSVDLRAHYSFKLYDKISSRFVISIYNLLDRLNEFSVHNRTGRAYYSIITDSEIATYRSTFSSVQDIYSDPGMFSAPRQIKLSLELRY
;
A
#
# COMPACT_ATOMS: atom_id res chain seq x y z
N ILE A 1 -3.93 21.66 -10.56
CA ILE A 1 -5.32 21.34 -10.93
C ILE A 1 -5.38 21.34 -12.45
N TYR A 2 -5.49 20.16 -13.06
CA TYR A 2 -5.67 20.04 -14.50
C TYR A 2 -7.16 20.07 -14.81
N THR A 3 -7.59 21.07 -15.53
CA THR A 3 -8.99 21.22 -15.96
C THR A 3 -9.04 21.08 -17.48
N PHE A 4 -9.99 20.32 -17.98
CA PHE A 4 -10.19 20.13 -19.42
C PHE A 4 -11.59 20.57 -19.85
N ARG A 5 -11.68 21.02 -21.10
CA ARG A 5 -12.97 21.24 -21.73
C ARG A 5 -13.64 19.90 -22.00
N ASN A 6 -14.86 19.73 -21.53
CA ASN A 6 -15.75 18.68 -22.00
C ASN A 6 -16.40 19.08 -23.34
N ALA A 7 -17.24 18.23 -23.90
CA ALA A 7 -17.95 18.51 -25.14
C ALA A 7 -18.80 19.80 -25.09
N ASN A 8 -19.15 20.26 -23.90
CA ASN A 8 -19.92 21.49 -23.67
C ASN A 8 -19.02 22.72 -23.42
N SER A 9 -17.72 22.62 -23.66
CA SER A 9 -16.72 23.66 -23.40
C SER A 9 -16.51 24.04 -21.92
N TYR A 10 -17.01 23.26 -20.98
CA TYR A 10 -16.75 23.47 -19.54
C TYR A 10 -15.43 22.85 -19.12
N MET A 11 -14.74 23.51 -18.21
CA MET A 11 -13.55 22.99 -17.55
C MET A 11 -13.99 22.12 -16.37
N VAL A 12 -13.53 20.87 -16.32
CA VAL A 12 -13.82 19.94 -15.21
C VAL A 12 -12.54 19.54 -14.50
N PRO A 13 -12.56 19.43 -13.17
CA PRO A 13 -11.39 18.93 -12.44
C PRO A 13 -11.24 17.43 -12.70
N MET A 14 -10.02 17.01 -13.09
CA MET A 14 -9.69 15.60 -13.31
C MET A 14 -8.94 14.97 -12.13
N ASN A 15 -8.54 15.78 -11.16
CA ASN A 15 -7.86 15.34 -9.94
C ASN A 15 -8.51 16.08 -8.77
N ASN A 16 -9.51 15.47 -8.18
CA ASN A 16 -10.27 16.05 -7.08
C ASN A 16 -10.47 15.02 -5.97
N THR A 17 -10.59 15.52 -4.75
CA THR A 17 -10.91 14.72 -3.57
C THR A 17 -11.94 15.47 -2.76
N GLU A 18 -13.01 14.78 -2.40
CA GLU A 18 -14.01 15.23 -1.44
C GLU A 18 -13.91 14.33 -0.22
N ASN A 19 -13.76 14.94 0.96
CA ASN A 19 -13.67 14.22 2.22
C ASN A 19 -14.62 14.83 3.23
N LEU A 20 -15.42 13.96 3.87
CA LEU A 20 -16.20 14.32 5.04
C LEU A 20 -15.81 13.37 6.18
N SER A 21 -15.24 13.93 7.23
CA SER A 21 -14.77 13.18 8.39
C SER A 21 -15.42 13.68 9.67
N PHE A 22 -15.93 12.75 10.46
CA PHE A 22 -16.43 13.01 11.82
C PHE A 22 -15.74 12.10 12.81
N MET A 23 -15.28 12.65 13.92
CA MET A 23 -14.73 11.89 15.04
C MET A 23 -15.27 12.42 16.37
N GLY A 24 -15.76 11.51 17.20
CA GLY A 24 -16.17 11.77 18.57
C GLY A 24 -15.47 10.82 19.54
N LYS A 25 -15.00 11.35 20.67
CA LYS A 25 -14.43 10.55 21.77
C LYS A 25 -14.98 11.03 23.10
N LEU A 26 -15.49 10.06 23.87
CA LEU A 26 -15.92 10.27 25.25
C LEU A 26 -14.96 9.54 26.18
N LEU A 27 -14.54 10.20 27.24
CA LEU A 27 -13.67 9.63 28.27
C LEU A 27 -14.40 9.69 29.62
N PHE A 28 -14.54 8.53 30.26
CA PHE A 28 -15.18 8.37 31.57
C PHE A 28 -14.12 7.99 32.61
N LYS A 29 -13.92 8.83 33.60
CA LYS A 29 -13.17 8.50 34.81
C LYS A 29 -14.14 7.94 35.84
N ILE A 30 -14.33 6.62 35.86
CA ILE A 30 -15.30 5.95 36.74
C ILE A 30 -14.79 5.99 38.20
N SER A 31 -13.48 5.76 38.37
CA SER A 31 -12.77 5.90 39.63
C SER A 31 -11.31 6.28 39.39
N ASN A 32 -10.52 6.43 40.45
CA ASN A 32 -9.06 6.65 40.31
C ASN A 32 -8.35 5.45 39.69
N LYS A 33 -8.95 4.27 39.76
CA LYS A 33 -8.39 3.03 39.21
C LYS A 33 -9.01 2.61 37.89
N TRP A 34 -10.17 3.17 37.51
CA TRP A 34 -10.93 2.72 36.36
C TRP A 34 -11.28 3.87 35.41
N LYS A 35 -10.81 3.76 34.19
CA LYS A 35 -11.12 4.66 33.08
C LYS A 35 -11.73 3.86 31.95
N ALA A 36 -12.74 4.43 31.30
CA ALA A 36 -13.34 3.87 30.08
C ALA A 36 -13.42 4.95 29.02
N SER A 37 -13.33 4.58 27.77
CA SER A 37 -13.54 5.50 26.65
C SER A 37 -14.35 4.85 25.55
N PHE A 38 -15.16 5.68 24.91
CA PHE A 38 -15.88 5.35 23.69
C PHE A 38 -15.40 6.27 22.56
N MET A 39 -15.09 5.69 21.41
CA MET A 39 -14.68 6.44 20.21
C MET A 39 -15.57 6.03 19.04
N LEU A 40 -15.99 7.02 18.26
CA LEU A 40 -16.72 6.86 17.03
C LEU A 40 -16.01 7.68 15.94
N THR A 41 -15.80 7.07 14.75
CA THR A 41 -15.29 7.76 13.58
C THR A 41 -16.11 7.36 12.36
N ASN A 42 -16.43 8.36 11.53
CA ASN A 42 -17.02 8.17 10.21
C ASN A 42 -16.21 8.99 9.21
N ASN A 43 -15.75 8.34 8.14
CA ASN A 43 -15.05 9.01 7.03
C ASN A 43 -15.70 8.59 5.72
N ASN A 44 -16.06 9.58 4.91
CA ASN A 44 -16.56 9.39 3.55
C ASN A 44 -15.63 10.14 2.61
N ASP A 45 -14.98 9.39 1.73
CA ASP A 45 -14.05 9.92 0.74
C ASP A 45 -14.54 9.58 -0.67
N THR A 46 -14.49 10.54 -1.56
CA THR A 46 -14.66 10.33 -3.00
C THR A 46 -13.51 11.01 -3.70
N TRP A 47 -12.81 10.30 -4.59
CA TRP A 47 -11.73 10.93 -5.34
C TRP A 47 -11.65 10.41 -6.78
N ASN A 48 -11.07 11.26 -7.62
CA ASN A 48 -10.59 10.93 -8.95
C ASN A 48 -9.11 11.25 -9.03
N SER A 49 -8.31 10.36 -9.59
CA SER A 49 -6.93 10.65 -9.94
C SER A 49 -6.83 11.03 -11.41
N TYR A 50 -5.92 11.92 -11.76
CA TYR A 50 -5.66 12.24 -13.16
C TYR A 50 -5.26 10.98 -13.94
N ASN A 51 -5.86 10.80 -15.11
CA ASN A 51 -5.46 9.78 -16.07
C ASN A 51 -5.38 10.44 -17.46
N HIS A 52 -4.19 10.44 -18.04
CA HIS A 52 -3.91 11.16 -19.29
C HIS A 52 -4.75 10.64 -20.47
N ALA A 53 -5.01 9.34 -20.55
CA ALA A 53 -5.85 8.76 -21.59
C ALA A 53 -7.29 9.30 -21.61
N PHE A 54 -7.79 9.78 -20.46
CA PHE A 54 -9.14 10.36 -20.31
C PHE A 54 -9.18 11.88 -20.47
N LYS A 55 -8.10 12.51 -20.93
CA LYS A 55 -7.99 13.95 -21.11
C LYS A 55 -9.20 14.59 -21.79
N TYR A 56 -9.83 13.91 -22.74
CA TYR A 56 -10.99 14.39 -23.47
C TYR A 56 -12.32 13.72 -23.10
N ASN A 57 -12.28 12.78 -22.13
CA ASN A 57 -13.46 12.09 -21.61
C ASN A 57 -13.38 11.89 -20.07
N PRO A 58 -13.23 12.97 -19.29
CA PRO A 58 -13.02 12.86 -17.84
C PRO A 58 -14.19 12.19 -17.09
N ASN A 59 -15.43 12.33 -17.61
CA ASN A 59 -16.63 11.74 -17.01
C ASN A 59 -16.82 10.26 -17.37
N GLY A 60 -16.05 9.74 -18.33
CA GLY A 60 -16.05 8.32 -18.69
C GLY A 60 -15.23 7.45 -17.73
N ARG A 61 -14.46 8.05 -16.83
CA ARG A 61 -13.68 7.34 -15.83
C ARG A 61 -14.49 7.05 -14.57
N ALA A 62 -14.26 5.87 -14.00
CA ALA A 62 -14.81 5.50 -12.70
C ALA A 62 -14.24 6.37 -11.57
N LYS A 63 -15.04 6.53 -10.53
CA LYS A 63 -14.65 7.21 -9.28
C LYS A 63 -14.31 6.17 -8.23
N ASP A 64 -13.35 6.52 -7.41
CA ASP A 64 -13.04 5.81 -6.18
C ASP A 64 -13.91 6.37 -5.04
N LEU A 65 -14.59 5.48 -4.31
CA LEU A 65 -15.39 5.81 -3.15
C LEU A 65 -14.90 4.98 -1.96
N ARG A 66 -14.84 5.60 -0.80
CA ARG A 66 -14.48 4.93 0.45
C ARG A 66 -15.35 5.43 1.58
N GLU A 67 -15.99 4.49 2.29
CA GLU A 67 -16.73 4.77 3.50
C GLU A 67 -16.17 3.94 4.64
N THR A 68 -15.88 4.58 5.77
CA THR A 68 -15.37 3.90 6.95
C THR A 68 -16.17 4.29 8.16
N TYR A 69 -16.75 3.30 8.83
CA TYR A 69 -17.40 3.44 10.13
C TYR A 69 -16.59 2.65 11.15
N PHE A 70 -16.12 3.33 12.17
CA PHE A 70 -15.36 2.71 13.24
C PHE A 70 -15.90 3.13 14.59
N TYR A 71 -16.08 2.16 15.49
CA TYR A 71 -16.30 2.43 16.90
C TYR A 71 -15.45 1.51 17.77
N ALA A 72 -15.03 2.05 18.92
CA ALA A 72 -14.26 1.33 19.89
C ALA A 72 -14.70 1.67 21.32
N LEU A 73 -14.79 0.64 22.14
CA LEU A 73 -14.89 0.69 23.58
C LEU A 73 -13.56 0.24 24.17
N GLN A 74 -12.99 1.04 25.04
CA GLN A 74 -11.76 0.70 25.74
C GLN A 74 -11.94 0.91 27.24
N SER A 75 -11.46 -0.02 28.03
CA SER A 75 -11.46 0.03 29.49
C SER A 75 -10.06 -0.23 30.00
N ASN A 76 -9.53 0.68 30.79
CA ASN A 76 -8.27 0.53 31.51
C ASN A 76 -8.59 0.41 33.01
N TYR A 77 -8.12 -0.66 33.65
CA TYR A 77 -8.32 -0.91 35.06
C TYR A 77 -6.99 -1.17 35.78
N MET A 78 -6.71 -0.36 36.78
CA MET A 78 -5.54 -0.47 37.65
C MET A 78 -5.90 -1.33 38.87
N ILE A 79 -5.37 -2.56 38.92
CA ILE A 79 -5.57 -3.48 40.03
C ILE A 79 -4.89 -2.91 41.28
N ASN A 80 -3.60 -2.54 41.12
CA ASN A 80 -2.77 -1.87 42.11
C ASN A 80 -1.74 -0.97 41.42
N GLN A 81 -0.74 -0.47 42.15
CA GLN A 81 0.28 0.44 41.59
C GLN A 81 1.23 -0.24 40.59
N SER A 82 1.36 -1.57 40.62
CA SER A 82 2.25 -2.35 39.77
C SER A 82 1.52 -3.15 38.69
N MET A 83 0.17 -3.25 38.73
CA MET A 83 -0.61 -4.07 37.82
C MET A 83 -1.78 -3.33 37.21
N PHE A 84 -1.92 -3.41 35.91
CA PHE A 84 -3.11 -2.93 35.20
C PHE A 84 -3.41 -3.78 33.98
N PHE A 85 -4.64 -3.70 33.51
CA PHE A 85 -5.03 -4.30 32.24
C PHE A 85 -5.87 -3.33 31.40
N ASP A 86 -5.79 -3.54 30.10
CA ASP A 86 -6.59 -2.88 29.07
C ASP A 86 -7.44 -3.92 28.35
N VAL A 87 -8.73 -3.63 28.21
CA VAL A 87 -9.67 -4.37 27.37
C VAL A 87 -10.16 -3.43 26.28
N LYS A 88 -10.12 -3.86 25.05
CA LYS A 88 -10.63 -3.10 23.91
C LYS A 88 -11.52 -3.98 23.05
N TYR A 89 -12.71 -3.49 22.75
CA TYR A 89 -13.53 -4.01 21.65
C TYR A 89 -13.68 -2.94 20.60
N SER A 90 -13.48 -3.31 19.32
CA SER A 90 -13.74 -2.40 18.21
C SER A 90 -14.40 -3.11 17.05
N LYS A 91 -15.22 -2.35 16.32
CA LYS A 91 -15.79 -2.80 15.05
C LYS A 91 -15.54 -1.74 13.99
N MET A 92 -15.04 -2.17 12.85
CA MET A 92 -14.81 -1.36 11.67
C MET A 92 -15.62 -1.92 10.52
N LYS A 93 -16.37 -1.07 9.83
CA LYS A 93 -16.94 -1.38 8.53
C LYS A 93 -16.25 -0.48 7.51
N TYR A 94 -15.63 -1.09 6.54
CA TYR A 94 -14.95 -0.45 5.42
C TYR A 94 -15.64 -0.83 4.12
N PHE A 95 -16.09 0.17 3.36
CA PHE A 95 -16.64 0.01 2.02
C PHE A 95 -15.71 0.68 1.03
N TYR A 96 -15.43 0.01 -0.09
CA TYR A 96 -14.73 0.55 -1.24
C TYR A 96 -15.57 0.31 -2.48
N GLY A 97 -15.82 1.38 -3.25
CA GLY A 97 -16.49 1.36 -4.53
C GLY A 97 -15.60 1.93 -5.64
N TYR A 98 -15.66 1.30 -6.82
CA TYR A 98 -15.02 1.80 -8.04
C TYR A 98 -15.97 1.60 -9.21
N TYR A 99 -16.61 2.65 -9.66
CA TYR A 99 -17.59 2.60 -10.74
C TYR A 99 -17.87 3.98 -11.33
N VAL A 100 -18.34 4.02 -12.58
CA VAL A 100 -18.85 5.25 -13.21
C VAL A 100 -20.26 5.54 -12.71
N TYR A 101 -21.14 4.54 -12.73
CA TYR A 101 -22.50 4.60 -12.18
C TYR A 101 -22.67 3.51 -11.13
N GLU A 102 -23.40 3.81 -10.06
CA GLU A 102 -23.57 2.88 -8.93
C GLU A 102 -24.31 1.58 -9.31
N ASN A 103 -25.27 1.68 -10.25
CA ASN A 103 -25.92 0.51 -10.83
C ASN A 103 -25.10 0.01 -12.03
N PRO A 104 -24.59 -1.24 -12.03
CA PRO A 104 -23.81 -1.77 -13.15
C PRO A 104 -24.63 -1.96 -14.44
N THR A 105 -25.96 -2.01 -14.35
CA THR A 105 -26.86 -2.10 -15.51
C THR A 105 -27.52 -0.77 -15.86
N ASP A 106 -26.92 0.36 -15.49
CA ASP A 106 -27.43 1.69 -15.79
C ASP A 106 -27.45 1.94 -17.30
N ASN A 107 -28.60 2.38 -17.83
CA ASN A 107 -28.81 2.60 -19.26
C ASN A 107 -27.94 3.72 -19.87
N ARG A 108 -27.26 4.50 -19.07
CA ARG A 108 -26.27 5.51 -19.50
C ARG A 108 -24.96 4.90 -19.98
N TYR A 109 -24.67 3.63 -19.67
CA TYR A 109 -23.55 2.93 -20.28
C TYR A 109 -23.79 2.76 -21.78
N VAL A 110 -22.75 3.01 -22.57
CA VAL A 110 -22.81 2.85 -24.04
C VAL A 110 -21.86 1.74 -24.50
N SER A 111 -22.04 1.29 -25.72
CA SER A 111 -21.21 0.24 -26.35
C SER A 111 -19.73 0.57 -26.31
N ASP A 112 -18.89 -0.47 -26.22
CA ASP A 112 -17.43 -0.38 -26.26
C ASP A 112 -16.88 0.20 -27.57
N VAL A 113 -17.69 0.24 -28.63
CA VAL A 113 -17.36 0.93 -29.88
C VAL A 113 -17.08 2.43 -29.65
N TYR A 114 -17.73 3.02 -28.65
CA TYR A 114 -17.50 4.42 -28.25
C TYR A 114 -16.40 4.59 -27.21
N PHE A 115 -15.91 3.50 -26.62
CA PHE A 115 -14.88 3.50 -25.58
C PHE A 115 -13.57 2.95 -26.13
N GLN A 116 -12.90 3.75 -26.94
CA GLN A 116 -11.64 3.39 -27.59
C GLN A 116 -10.65 4.53 -27.46
N ASN A 117 -9.41 4.20 -27.12
CA ASN A 117 -8.29 5.12 -27.02
C ASN A 117 -7.20 4.89 -28.09
N VAL A 118 -7.44 4.04 -29.06
CA VAL A 118 -6.47 3.72 -30.10
C VAL A 118 -6.92 4.32 -31.44
N PRO A 119 -6.03 5.13 -32.03
CA PRO A 119 -4.81 5.70 -31.48
C PRO A 119 -5.10 7.03 -30.77
N GLY A 120 -4.71 7.16 -29.51
CA GLY A 120 -4.77 8.44 -28.79
C GLY A 120 -5.52 8.42 -27.48
N PHE A 121 -6.55 9.26 -27.34
CA PHE A 121 -7.29 9.48 -26.10
C PHE A 121 -8.71 8.93 -26.18
N PHE A 122 -9.28 8.55 -25.03
CA PHE A 122 -10.72 8.29 -24.93
C PHE A 122 -11.51 9.59 -25.22
N THR A 123 -12.44 9.53 -26.16
CA THR A 123 -13.27 10.68 -26.56
C THR A 123 -14.76 10.46 -26.24
N GLY A 124 -15.13 9.29 -25.78
CA GLY A 124 -16.48 8.93 -25.40
C GLY A 124 -16.55 7.58 -24.68
N GLY A 125 -17.74 7.17 -24.32
CA GLY A 125 -17.99 5.93 -23.58
C GLY A 125 -17.55 6.02 -22.11
N GLN A 126 -17.62 4.90 -21.42
CA GLN A 126 -17.32 4.78 -20.00
C GLN A 126 -16.49 3.53 -19.71
N GLU A 127 -15.66 3.59 -18.68
CA GLU A 127 -15.06 2.39 -18.07
C GLU A 127 -16.14 1.39 -17.66
N LYS A 128 -15.87 0.12 -17.89
CA LYS A 128 -16.80 -0.98 -17.65
C LYS A 128 -16.47 -1.80 -16.40
N SER A 129 -15.37 -1.48 -15.71
CA SER A 129 -15.06 -2.08 -14.42
C SER A 129 -16.00 -1.55 -13.36
N HIS A 130 -16.62 -2.44 -12.60
CA HIS A 130 -17.52 -2.13 -11.50
C HIS A 130 -17.16 -2.99 -10.31
N SER A 131 -16.71 -2.35 -9.23
CA SER A 131 -16.28 -3.04 -8.02
C SER A 131 -16.95 -2.45 -6.79
N LYS A 132 -17.45 -3.32 -5.92
CA LYS A 132 -17.91 -3.00 -4.57
C LYS A 132 -17.31 -4.03 -3.61
N ARG A 133 -16.56 -3.57 -2.62
CA ARG A 133 -16.02 -4.43 -1.57
C ARG A 133 -16.39 -3.88 -0.21
N THR A 134 -16.93 -4.74 0.64
CA THR A 134 -17.23 -4.44 2.04
C THR A 134 -16.41 -5.36 2.92
N THR A 135 -15.70 -4.79 3.89
CA THR A 135 -15.01 -5.54 4.95
C THR A 135 -15.54 -5.08 6.29
N VAL A 136 -15.90 -6.03 7.15
CA VAL A 136 -16.30 -5.77 8.53
C VAL A 136 -15.38 -6.55 9.46
N ASP A 137 -14.60 -5.82 10.27
CA ASP A 137 -13.68 -6.40 11.24
C ASP A 137 -14.22 -6.17 12.65
N GLN A 138 -14.34 -7.22 13.45
CA GLN A 138 -14.65 -7.16 14.86
C GLN A 138 -13.42 -7.64 15.63
N ASN A 139 -12.86 -6.77 16.46
CA ASN A 139 -11.62 -7.01 17.17
C ASN A 139 -11.86 -6.94 18.67
N PHE A 140 -11.41 -7.97 19.38
CA PHE A 140 -11.36 -8.02 20.83
C PHE A 140 -9.91 -8.20 21.29
N LYS A 141 -9.40 -7.23 22.05
CA LYS A 141 -8.03 -7.19 22.53
C LYS A 141 -7.98 -7.07 24.05
N PHE A 142 -7.07 -7.83 24.66
CA PHE A 142 -6.73 -7.78 26.08
C PHE A 142 -5.23 -7.65 26.25
N ASP A 143 -4.76 -6.69 27.02
CA ASP A 143 -3.37 -6.51 27.41
C ASP A 143 -3.27 -6.40 28.93
N PHE A 144 -2.34 -7.12 29.53
CA PHE A 144 -2.01 -7.08 30.94
C PHE A 144 -0.57 -6.67 31.13
N ASN A 145 -0.31 -5.73 32.04
CA ASN A 145 1.02 -5.24 32.40
C ASN A 145 1.24 -5.41 33.90
N TRP A 146 2.38 -5.98 34.24
CA TRP A 146 2.78 -6.24 35.62
C TRP A 146 4.24 -5.85 35.84
N GLN A 147 4.47 -4.80 36.64
CA GLN A 147 5.78 -4.48 37.20
C GLN A 147 6.03 -5.41 38.37
N ILE A 148 6.75 -6.51 38.14
CA ILE A 148 7.00 -7.56 39.14
C ILE A 148 7.88 -7.01 40.27
N ASN A 149 8.97 -6.33 39.89
CA ASN A 149 9.90 -5.62 40.76
C ASN A 149 10.53 -4.47 39.98
N ASN A 150 11.61 -3.85 40.49
CA ASN A 150 12.26 -2.72 39.81
C ASN A 150 12.97 -3.13 38.51
N GLU A 151 13.31 -4.40 38.35
CA GLU A 151 14.07 -4.93 37.21
C GLU A 151 13.16 -5.55 36.13
N HIS A 152 12.02 -6.15 36.50
CA HIS A 152 11.17 -6.94 35.60
C HIS A 152 9.80 -6.30 35.35
N ASN A 153 9.48 -6.06 34.09
CA ASN A 153 8.16 -5.63 33.62
C ASN A 153 7.58 -6.65 32.62
N LEU A 154 6.65 -7.48 33.11
CA LEU A 154 5.97 -8.49 32.31
C LEU A 154 4.77 -7.88 31.58
N LYS A 155 4.68 -8.16 30.28
CA LYS A 155 3.52 -7.86 29.46
C LYS A 155 3.01 -9.14 28.81
N THR A 156 1.69 -9.34 28.85
CA THR A 156 1.02 -10.44 28.13
C THR A 156 -0.31 -9.97 27.60
N GLY A 157 -0.77 -10.58 26.56
CA GLY A 157 -2.06 -10.22 25.98
C GLY A 157 -2.47 -11.14 24.85
N PHE A 158 -3.68 -10.91 24.37
CA PHE A 158 -4.20 -11.58 23.18
C PHE A 158 -5.08 -10.65 22.36
N ASP A 159 -5.24 -11.00 21.11
CA ASP A 159 -6.02 -10.28 20.09
C ASP A 159 -6.80 -11.30 19.26
N LEU A 160 -8.11 -11.09 19.11
CA LEU A 160 -9.01 -11.92 18.34
C LEU A 160 -9.76 -11.06 17.34
N ILE A 161 -9.66 -11.40 16.05
CA ILE A 161 -10.30 -10.65 14.97
C ILE A 161 -11.19 -11.60 14.17
N TYR A 162 -12.47 -11.23 14.05
CA TYR A 162 -13.42 -11.83 13.12
C TYR A 162 -13.60 -10.91 11.93
N HIS A 163 -13.30 -11.42 10.76
CA HIS A 163 -13.49 -10.71 9.50
C HIS A 163 -14.80 -11.14 8.83
N SER A 164 -15.41 -10.24 8.08
CA SER A 164 -16.46 -10.55 7.10
C SER A 164 -16.17 -9.72 5.86
N ILE A 165 -15.90 -10.39 4.76
CA ILE A 165 -15.45 -9.78 3.51
C ILE A 165 -16.45 -10.16 2.44
N LYS A 166 -16.98 -9.14 1.75
CA LYS A 166 -17.79 -9.32 0.56
C LYS A 166 -17.15 -8.56 -0.59
N ASN A 167 -16.92 -9.26 -1.69
CA ASN A 167 -16.38 -8.70 -2.93
C ASN A 167 -17.35 -8.93 -4.07
N ASP A 168 -17.78 -7.86 -4.74
CA ASP A 168 -18.60 -7.89 -5.94
C ASP A 168 -17.82 -7.15 -7.04
N TYR A 169 -17.18 -7.88 -7.93
CA TYR A 169 -16.48 -7.33 -9.10
C TYR A 169 -17.14 -7.82 -10.37
N TYR A 170 -17.42 -6.90 -11.27
CA TYR A 170 -17.99 -7.17 -12.59
C TYR A 170 -17.31 -6.35 -13.68
N THR A 171 -17.15 -6.92 -14.87
CA THR A 171 -16.92 -6.19 -16.10
C THR A 171 -18.25 -6.10 -16.86
N ILE A 172 -18.78 -4.89 -16.99
CA ILE A 172 -20.06 -4.63 -17.68
C ILE A 172 -19.88 -4.94 -19.18
N ARG A 173 -20.77 -5.74 -19.75
CA ARG A 173 -20.75 -6.17 -21.15
C ARG A 173 -22.08 -5.86 -21.83
N SER A 174 -22.16 -6.09 -23.13
CA SER A 174 -23.45 -6.09 -23.83
C SER A 174 -24.25 -7.34 -23.49
N ASN A 175 -25.56 -7.19 -23.29
CA ASN A 175 -26.46 -8.32 -23.12
C ASN A 175 -26.42 -9.18 -24.40
N PRO A 176 -26.07 -10.48 -24.34
CA PRO A 176 -25.97 -11.35 -25.50
C PRO A 176 -27.35 -11.59 -26.19
N ASP A 177 -28.46 -11.46 -25.46
CA ASP A 177 -29.81 -11.68 -25.96
C ASP A 177 -30.44 -10.42 -26.57
N SER A 178 -29.70 -9.29 -26.58
CA SER A 178 -30.21 -8.01 -27.11
C SER A 178 -29.57 -7.65 -28.44
N LEU A 179 -30.38 -7.25 -29.42
CA LEU A 179 -29.91 -6.74 -30.71
C LEU A 179 -29.18 -5.38 -30.58
N ASN A 180 -29.54 -4.60 -29.59
CA ASN A 180 -28.93 -3.32 -29.30
C ASN A 180 -28.10 -3.44 -28.04
N TYR A 181 -27.09 -2.55 -27.85
CA TYR A 181 -26.32 -2.51 -26.62
C TYR A 181 -27.27 -2.28 -25.43
N SER A 182 -27.18 -3.19 -24.47
CA SER A 182 -27.84 -3.11 -23.18
C SER A 182 -26.85 -3.56 -22.14
N PRO A 183 -26.53 -2.73 -21.11
CA PRO A 183 -25.52 -3.09 -20.10
C PRO A 183 -25.95 -4.33 -19.33
N TYR A 184 -25.06 -5.29 -19.22
CA TYR A 184 -25.28 -6.58 -18.60
C TYR A 184 -24.07 -7.02 -17.76
N ILE A 185 -24.31 -7.75 -16.67
CA ILE A 185 -23.28 -8.40 -15.86
C ILE A 185 -23.48 -9.92 -15.91
N PHE A 186 -22.38 -10.64 -16.11
CA PHE A 186 -22.38 -12.10 -16.02
C PHE A 186 -22.23 -12.49 -14.56
N THR A 187 -23.16 -13.27 -14.00
CA THR A 187 -23.19 -13.66 -12.59
C THR A 187 -22.80 -15.12 -12.36
N ASP A 188 -22.87 -15.96 -13.40
CA ASP A 188 -22.73 -17.41 -13.29
C ASP A 188 -22.08 -17.97 -14.56
N THR A 189 -20.79 -17.75 -14.77
CA THR A 189 -20.20 -18.24 -16.01
C THR A 189 -18.72 -18.54 -15.90
N LEU A 190 -18.25 -19.43 -16.75
CA LEU A 190 -16.85 -19.70 -17.05
C LEU A 190 -16.18 -18.49 -17.73
N THR A 191 -16.33 -17.29 -17.16
CA THR A 191 -15.78 -16.05 -17.71
C THR A 191 -14.91 -15.33 -16.71
N THR A 192 -14.04 -14.45 -17.20
CA THR A 192 -13.23 -13.55 -16.38
C THR A 192 -13.94 -12.24 -16.03
N TYR A 193 -15.24 -12.11 -16.38
CA TYR A 193 -15.99 -10.85 -16.25
C TYR A 193 -16.61 -10.64 -14.87
N ASN A 194 -16.45 -11.56 -13.97
CA ASN A 194 -16.87 -11.43 -12.59
C ASN A 194 -15.84 -12.02 -11.62
N ASP A 195 -15.85 -11.54 -10.39
CA ASP A 195 -15.17 -12.14 -9.24
C ASP A 195 -15.98 -11.79 -7.99
N VAL A 196 -16.83 -12.71 -7.56
CA VAL A 196 -17.74 -12.52 -6.44
C VAL A 196 -17.44 -13.57 -5.39
N PHE A 197 -17.17 -13.11 -4.15
CA PHE A 197 -16.99 -14.00 -3.02
C PHE A 197 -17.40 -13.36 -1.71
N ASP A 198 -17.79 -14.21 -0.76
CA ASP A 198 -17.98 -13.91 0.65
C ASP A 198 -17.02 -14.77 1.48
N ALA A 199 -16.33 -14.17 2.46
CA ALA A 199 -15.38 -14.89 3.31
C ALA A 199 -15.41 -14.37 4.75
N THR A 200 -15.14 -15.27 5.71
CA THR A 200 -15.22 -14.99 7.15
C THR A 200 -13.98 -15.47 7.92
N PRO A 201 -12.74 -15.14 7.52
CA PRO A 201 -11.55 -15.62 8.21
C PRO A 201 -11.46 -15.14 9.65
N ILE A 202 -10.74 -15.93 10.47
CA ILE A 202 -10.51 -15.67 11.88
C ILE A 202 -9.02 -15.55 12.15
N GLU A 203 -8.63 -14.49 12.86
CA GLU A 203 -7.27 -14.32 13.37
C GLU A 203 -7.25 -14.33 14.89
N PHE A 204 -6.32 -15.07 15.47
CA PHE A 204 -6.02 -15.03 16.90
C PHE A 204 -4.53 -14.89 17.11
N SER A 205 -4.14 -14.05 18.05
CA SER A 205 -2.76 -13.94 18.46
C SER A 205 -2.64 -13.78 19.97
N SER A 206 -1.54 -14.27 20.54
CA SER A 206 -1.20 -14.06 21.94
C SER A 206 0.29 -13.84 22.10
N TYR A 207 0.69 -13.14 23.15
CA TYR A 207 2.10 -12.86 23.41
C TYR A 207 2.40 -12.80 24.89
N ILE A 208 3.66 -13.09 25.22
CA ILE A 208 4.27 -12.83 26.52
C ILE A 208 5.64 -12.21 26.29
N GLN A 209 5.96 -11.18 27.06
CA GLN A 209 7.20 -10.41 26.95
C GLN A 209 7.64 -9.96 28.34
N ASP A 210 8.95 -10.07 28.63
CA ASP A 210 9.57 -9.47 29.80
C ASP A 210 10.59 -8.39 29.37
N LYS A 211 10.46 -7.21 29.94
CA LYS A 211 11.44 -6.15 29.87
C LYS A 211 12.23 -6.15 31.18
N MET A 212 13.51 -6.47 31.07
CA MET A 212 14.46 -6.52 32.18
C MET A 212 15.35 -5.27 32.14
N GLU A 213 15.42 -4.53 33.24
CA GLU A 213 16.20 -3.29 33.36
C GLU A 213 17.29 -3.48 34.44
N PHE A 214 18.55 -3.50 34.02
CA PHE A 214 19.73 -3.53 34.85
C PHE A 214 20.48 -2.21 34.73
N ASP A 215 21.47 -1.94 35.63
CA ASP A 215 22.18 -0.64 35.70
C ASP A 215 22.66 -0.12 34.33
N ALA A 216 23.31 -0.96 33.53
CA ALA A 216 23.85 -0.59 32.23
C ALA A 216 23.17 -1.28 31.04
N MET A 217 22.17 -2.11 31.27
CA MET A 217 21.60 -2.97 30.22
C MET A 217 20.07 -3.11 30.33
N VAL A 218 19.42 -2.99 29.21
CA VAL A 218 17.97 -3.30 29.06
C VAL A 218 17.82 -4.45 28.09
N ILE A 219 17.11 -5.51 28.52
CA ILE A 219 16.79 -6.67 27.68
C ILE A 219 15.27 -6.75 27.54
N ASN A 220 14.80 -6.88 26.31
CA ASN A 220 13.42 -7.22 25.99
C ASN A 220 13.42 -8.61 25.35
N VAL A 221 12.78 -9.57 25.95
CA VAL A 221 12.60 -10.92 25.39
C VAL A 221 11.13 -11.28 25.40
N GLY A 222 10.65 -11.86 24.31
CA GLY A 222 9.27 -12.25 24.22
C GLY A 222 9.01 -13.27 23.11
N VAL A 223 7.85 -13.84 23.20
CA VAL A 223 7.33 -14.79 22.22
C VAL A 223 5.91 -14.41 21.87
N ARG A 224 5.57 -14.49 20.58
CA ARG A 224 4.22 -14.31 20.07
C ARG A 224 3.78 -15.59 19.36
N PHE A 225 2.55 -15.99 19.61
CA PHE A 225 1.84 -17.04 18.89
C PHE A 225 0.79 -16.37 18.00
N ASP A 226 0.71 -16.77 16.73
CA ASP A 226 -0.28 -16.34 15.76
C ASP A 226 -1.02 -17.57 15.20
N TYR A 227 -2.32 -17.44 15.03
CA TYR A 227 -3.22 -18.42 14.42
C TYR A 227 -4.11 -17.71 13.41
N PHE A 228 -4.28 -18.32 12.25
CA PHE A 228 -5.17 -17.85 11.19
C PHE A 228 -5.97 -19.03 10.64
N ASP A 229 -7.29 -18.88 10.54
CA ASP A 229 -8.19 -19.80 9.88
C ASP A 229 -8.85 -19.11 8.70
N PRO A 230 -8.64 -19.58 7.46
CA PRO A 230 -9.27 -18.98 6.28
C PRO A 230 -10.77 -19.29 6.17
N GLU A 231 -11.31 -20.24 6.90
CA GLU A 231 -12.71 -20.73 6.81
C GLU A 231 -13.16 -20.95 5.36
N ALA A 232 -12.36 -21.64 4.56
CA ALA A 232 -12.56 -21.80 3.13
C ALA A 232 -12.36 -23.24 2.66
N TYR A 233 -12.76 -23.50 1.42
CA TYR A 233 -12.64 -24.80 0.77
C TYR A 233 -11.76 -24.71 -0.47
N TYR A 234 -11.12 -25.84 -0.84
CA TYR A 234 -10.32 -25.96 -2.05
C TYR A 234 -10.49 -27.35 -2.69
N PRO A 235 -10.25 -27.48 -4.01
CA PRO A 235 -10.31 -28.75 -4.71
C PRO A 235 -9.06 -29.60 -4.46
N SER A 236 -9.22 -30.91 -4.23
CA SER A 236 -8.08 -31.81 -4.08
C SER A 236 -7.29 -32.03 -5.38
N GLU A 237 -7.92 -31.79 -6.55
CA GLU A 237 -7.30 -31.88 -7.88
C GLU A 237 -7.50 -30.56 -8.64
N TYR A 238 -6.46 -29.77 -8.68
CA TYR A 238 -6.47 -28.45 -9.35
C TYR A 238 -6.56 -28.53 -10.88
N ARG A 239 -6.24 -29.68 -11.48
CA ARG A 239 -6.33 -29.89 -12.94
C ARG A 239 -7.76 -30.15 -13.42
N ASN A 240 -8.68 -30.48 -12.50
CA ASN A 240 -10.09 -30.71 -12.74
C ASN A 240 -10.94 -30.27 -11.52
N PRO A 241 -10.90 -28.99 -11.12
CA PRO A 241 -11.38 -28.57 -9.80
C PRO A 241 -12.88 -28.86 -9.56
N LEU A 242 -13.71 -28.78 -10.58
CA LEU A 242 -15.16 -28.99 -10.52
C LEU A 242 -15.61 -30.30 -11.21
N ASN A 243 -14.71 -31.18 -11.57
CA ASN A 243 -15.01 -32.44 -12.25
C ASN A 243 -15.73 -32.27 -13.60
N LEU A 244 -15.48 -31.15 -14.30
CA LEU A 244 -16.08 -30.86 -15.61
C LEU A 244 -15.43 -31.65 -16.75
N ILE A 245 -14.25 -32.23 -16.53
CA ILE A 245 -13.54 -33.06 -17.52
C ILE A 245 -13.77 -34.51 -17.14
N SER A 246 -14.43 -35.27 -18.03
CA SER A 246 -14.73 -36.68 -17.80
C SER A 246 -13.56 -37.61 -18.17
N GLY A 247 -13.47 -38.77 -17.52
CA GLY A 247 -12.45 -39.80 -17.84
C GLY A 247 -11.06 -39.51 -17.28
N VAL A 248 -10.93 -38.56 -16.37
CA VAL A 248 -9.68 -38.18 -15.69
C VAL A 248 -9.88 -38.14 -14.16
N ASP A 249 -8.83 -37.86 -13.42
CA ASP A 249 -8.89 -37.76 -11.96
C ASP A 249 -9.96 -36.78 -11.48
N THR A 250 -10.70 -37.19 -10.46
CA THR A 250 -11.78 -36.40 -9.88
C THR A 250 -11.30 -35.65 -8.64
N SER A 251 -11.79 -34.44 -8.51
CA SER A 251 -11.54 -33.56 -7.35
C SER A 251 -12.59 -33.79 -6.26
N ARG A 252 -12.15 -33.69 -5.01
CA ARG A 252 -12.98 -33.60 -3.80
C ARG A 252 -12.82 -32.23 -3.18
N THR A 253 -13.87 -31.71 -2.59
CA THR A 253 -13.82 -30.47 -1.79
C THR A 253 -13.17 -30.76 -0.45
N LEU A 254 -12.12 -30.04 -0.11
CA LEU A 254 -11.37 -30.15 1.14
C LEU A 254 -11.43 -28.83 1.90
N ASN A 255 -11.41 -28.90 3.23
CA ASN A 255 -11.27 -27.71 4.08
C ASN A 255 -9.83 -27.18 4.00
N ALA A 256 -9.67 -25.88 3.91
CA ALA A 256 -8.38 -25.24 4.02
C ALA A 256 -7.76 -25.45 5.41
N THR A 257 -6.44 -25.50 5.45
CA THR A 257 -5.70 -25.76 6.69
C THR A 257 -5.45 -24.45 7.43
N SER A 258 -5.78 -24.41 8.72
CA SER A 258 -5.42 -23.28 9.57
C SER A 258 -3.89 -23.16 9.71
N GLN A 259 -3.40 -21.93 9.81
CA GLN A 259 -1.99 -21.58 9.89
C GLN A 259 -1.61 -21.21 11.32
N THR A 260 -0.43 -21.64 11.78
CA THR A 260 0.12 -21.25 13.09
C THR A 260 1.56 -20.82 12.99
N GLN A 261 1.96 -19.85 13.80
CA GLN A 261 3.33 -19.35 13.85
C GLN A 261 3.73 -19.01 15.28
N ILE A 262 4.98 -19.35 15.63
CA ILE A 262 5.65 -18.87 16.85
C ILE A 262 6.75 -17.92 16.45
N SER A 263 6.73 -16.72 17.02
CA SER A 263 7.60 -15.60 16.66
C SER A 263 8.39 -15.13 17.88
N PRO A 264 9.66 -15.59 18.06
CA PRO A 264 10.55 -15.08 19.11
C PRO A 264 11.03 -13.66 18.76
N ARG A 265 11.24 -12.85 19.80
CA ARG A 265 11.77 -11.48 19.68
C ARG A 265 12.75 -11.22 20.82
N LEU A 266 13.87 -10.60 20.49
CA LEU A 266 14.92 -10.22 21.42
C LEU A 266 15.39 -8.80 21.08
N GLY A 267 15.47 -7.94 22.08
CA GLY A 267 16.09 -6.62 22.00
C GLY A 267 17.03 -6.46 23.18
N ILE A 268 18.22 -5.96 22.93
CA ILE A 268 19.22 -5.67 23.95
C ILE A 268 19.71 -4.24 23.70
N ALA A 269 19.74 -3.41 24.75
CA ALA A 269 20.39 -2.12 24.74
C ALA A 269 21.41 -2.11 25.86
N TYR A 270 22.68 -1.81 25.54
CA TYR A 270 23.77 -1.80 26.48
C TYR A 270 24.50 -0.46 26.45
N GLN A 271 24.58 0.18 27.60
CA GLN A 271 25.33 1.43 27.78
C GLN A 271 26.82 1.14 27.81
N VAL A 272 27.51 1.40 26.69
CA VAL A 272 28.95 1.15 26.53
C VAL A 272 29.81 2.29 27.10
N ALA A 273 29.24 3.48 27.26
CA ALA A 273 29.80 4.66 27.88
C ALA A 273 28.69 5.58 28.39
N ASP A 274 29.01 6.61 29.17
CA ASP A 274 28.00 7.54 29.73
C ASP A 274 27.10 8.19 28.69
N GLU A 275 27.60 8.34 27.48
CA GLU A 275 26.89 9.00 26.38
C GLU A 275 26.76 8.11 25.11
N ALA A 276 26.92 6.78 25.27
CA ALA A 276 26.84 5.82 24.15
C ALA A 276 26.05 4.57 24.53
N VAL A 277 25.12 4.20 23.68
CA VAL A 277 24.29 3.00 23.82
C VAL A 277 24.40 2.15 22.56
N LEU A 278 24.88 0.94 22.68
CA LEU A 278 24.82 -0.09 21.66
C LEU A 278 23.50 -0.83 21.79
N HIS A 279 22.79 -1.01 20.69
CA HIS A 279 21.57 -1.80 20.69
C HIS A 279 21.60 -2.88 19.61
N PHE A 280 20.94 -3.98 19.92
CA PHE A 280 20.74 -5.12 19.02
C PHE A 280 19.30 -5.54 19.08
N SER A 281 18.68 -5.84 17.92
CA SER A 281 17.38 -6.46 17.86
C SER A 281 17.35 -7.64 16.90
N TYR A 282 16.59 -8.65 17.29
CA TYR A 282 16.31 -9.84 16.51
C TYR A 282 14.85 -10.20 16.65
N GLY A 283 14.19 -10.56 15.53
CA GLY A 283 12.81 -10.96 15.62
C GLY A 283 12.28 -11.66 14.38
N HIS A 284 11.30 -12.53 14.63
CA HIS A 284 10.47 -13.14 13.61
C HIS A 284 9.16 -12.36 13.50
N PHE A 285 8.74 -12.12 12.27
CA PHE A 285 7.49 -11.43 11.95
C PHE A 285 6.69 -12.28 10.98
N PHE A 286 5.39 -12.24 11.14
CA PHE A 286 4.43 -13.05 10.43
C PHE A 286 3.39 -12.11 9.79
N GLN A 287 3.07 -12.32 8.51
CA GLN A 287 2.07 -11.54 7.79
C GLN A 287 1.27 -12.45 6.86
N MET A 288 -0.04 -12.53 7.07
CA MET A 288 -0.92 -13.22 6.13
C MET A 288 -0.96 -12.48 4.78
N PRO A 289 -0.98 -13.22 3.65
CA PRO A 289 -1.19 -12.63 2.34
C PRO A 289 -2.52 -11.88 2.25
N PRO A 290 -2.65 -10.95 1.30
CA PRO A 290 -3.90 -10.24 1.07
C PRO A 290 -5.06 -11.21 0.77
N PHE A 291 -6.25 -10.91 1.24
CA PHE A 291 -7.42 -11.78 1.11
C PHE A 291 -7.77 -12.16 -0.34
N TYR A 292 -7.48 -11.31 -1.33
CA TYR A 292 -7.66 -11.67 -2.74
C TYR A 292 -6.83 -12.90 -3.14
N ALA A 293 -5.65 -13.08 -2.55
CA ALA A 293 -4.80 -14.23 -2.85
C ALA A 293 -5.37 -15.55 -2.31
N MET A 294 -6.33 -15.48 -1.38
CA MET A 294 -7.00 -16.64 -0.82
C MET A 294 -8.36 -16.91 -1.47
N TYR A 295 -9.12 -15.85 -1.78
CA TYR A 295 -10.55 -15.97 -2.08
C TYR A 295 -10.96 -15.59 -3.51
N ASN A 296 -10.07 -14.99 -4.32
CA ASN A 296 -10.39 -14.71 -5.73
C ASN A 296 -10.81 -15.99 -6.44
N ARG A 297 -11.92 -15.93 -7.18
CA ARG A 297 -12.46 -17.09 -7.93
C ARG A 297 -12.65 -18.32 -7.05
N SER A 298 -13.20 -18.13 -5.86
CA SER A 298 -13.51 -19.23 -4.92
C SER A 298 -14.60 -20.19 -5.44
N ASP A 299 -15.22 -19.87 -6.56
CA ASP A 299 -16.10 -20.75 -7.35
C ASP A 299 -15.32 -21.86 -8.09
N TRP A 300 -13.99 -21.74 -8.24
CA TRP A 300 -13.10 -22.67 -8.94
C TRP A 300 -13.46 -22.91 -10.41
N LEU A 301 -14.21 -22.02 -11.03
CA LEU A 301 -14.54 -22.06 -12.45
C LEU A 301 -13.34 -21.61 -13.29
N VAL A 302 -12.74 -22.53 -14.04
CA VAL A 302 -11.60 -22.27 -14.93
C VAL A 302 -12.11 -21.74 -16.28
N PRO A 303 -11.82 -20.48 -16.65
CA PRO A 303 -12.12 -19.96 -17.98
C PRO A 303 -11.40 -20.74 -19.09
N SER A 304 -11.92 -20.70 -20.32
CA SER A 304 -11.38 -21.48 -21.44
C SER A 304 -10.08 -20.92 -22.04
N GLY A 305 -9.73 -19.68 -21.74
CA GLY A 305 -8.52 -19.05 -22.27
C GLY A 305 -7.27 -19.32 -21.44
N ASN A 306 -6.12 -19.45 -22.11
CA ASN A 306 -4.84 -19.64 -21.45
C ASN A 306 -4.33 -18.33 -20.86
N TYR A 307 -3.82 -18.39 -19.62
CA TYR A 307 -3.24 -17.25 -18.88
C TYR A 307 -4.19 -16.08 -18.63
N GLU A 308 -5.52 -16.33 -18.64
CA GLU A 308 -6.52 -15.28 -18.44
C GLU A 308 -6.85 -15.01 -16.98
N THR A 309 -6.63 -15.96 -16.09
CA THR A 309 -7.03 -15.84 -14.68
C THR A 309 -6.00 -16.39 -13.71
N ILE A 310 -5.99 -15.81 -12.49
CA ILE A 310 -5.27 -16.32 -11.32
C ILE A 310 -6.30 -16.59 -10.23
N MET A 311 -6.35 -17.81 -9.75
CA MET A 311 -7.25 -18.23 -8.68
C MET A 311 -6.63 -18.01 -7.32
N GLY A 312 -7.44 -17.65 -6.36
CA GLY A 312 -7.10 -17.64 -4.95
C GLY A 312 -6.79 -19.06 -4.46
N ASN A 313 -5.97 -19.12 -3.41
CA ASN A 313 -5.63 -20.39 -2.76
C ASN A 313 -5.73 -20.19 -1.25
N PRO A 314 -6.75 -20.74 -0.59
CA PRO A 314 -6.91 -20.56 0.86
C PRO A 314 -5.83 -21.27 1.69
N ASN A 315 -4.98 -22.11 1.05
CA ASN A 315 -3.84 -22.77 1.70
C ASN A 315 -2.52 -22.01 1.57
N VAL A 316 -2.51 -20.76 1.06
CA VAL A 316 -1.28 -19.95 1.10
C VAL A 316 -0.88 -19.70 2.55
N SER A 317 0.40 -19.90 2.83
CA SER A 317 0.98 -19.63 4.14
C SER A 317 1.26 -18.15 4.32
N ALA A 318 1.43 -17.73 5.57
CA ALA A 318 1.89 -16.40 5.84
C ALA A 318 3.33 -16.16 5.40
N GLU A 319 3.61 -14.97 4.96
CA GLU A 319 4.96 -14.49 4.71
C GLU A 319 5.73 -14.34 6.02
N LYS A 320 7.01 -14.74 6.04
CA LYS A 320 7.86 -14.75 7.24
C LYS A 320 9.04 -13.84 7.04
N THR A 321 9.23 -12.89 7.94
CA THR A 321 10.42 -12.03 7.96
C THR A 321 11.27 -12.33 9.18
N VAL A 322 12.56 -12.59 8.97
CA VAL A 322 13.57 -12.65 10.03
C VAL A 322 14.40 -11.37 9.94
N SER A 323 14.38 -10.57 10.99
CA SER A 323 15.05 -9.26 11.05
C SER A 323 16.18 -9.26 12.06
N TYR A 324 17.32 -8.70 11.65
CA TYR A 324 18.49 -8.43 12.48
C TYR A 324 18.82 -6.95 12.39
N GLU A 325 19.11 -6.34 13.51
CA GLU A 325 19.51 -4.93 13.59
C GLU A 325 20.55 -4.74 14.68
N ILE A 326 21.58 -3.96 14.35
CA ILE A 326 22.57 -3.50 15.32
C ILE A 326 22.78 -2.00 15.12
N GLY A 327 22.80 -1.25 16.20
CA GLY A 327 22.97 0.19 16.12
C GLY A 327 23.72 0.75 17.30
N LEU A 328 24.25 1.96 17.08
CA LEU A 328 24.97 2.76 18.08
C LEU A 328 24.34 4.14 18.13
N TRP A 329 23.71 4.44 19.26
CA TRP A 329 23.35 5.80 19.60
C TRP A 329 24.49 6.44 20.39
N GLN A 330 24.94 7.63 19.96
CA GLN A 330 26.05 8.37 20.57
C GLN A 330 25.67 9.84 20.74
N ARG A 331 25.77 10.36 21.96
CA ARG A 331 25.82 11.81 22.18
C ARG A 331 27.22 12.29 21.86
N ILE A 332 27.36 13.15 20.84
CA ILE A 332 28.65 13.70 20.39
C ILE A 332 29.06 14.86 21.29
N ASN A 333 28.08 15.67 21.68
CA ASN A 333 28.26 16.76 22.65
C ASN A 333 26.89 17.16 23.22
N GLN A 334 26.83 18.18 24.08
CA GLN A 334 25.59 18.65 24.72
C GLN A 334 24.50 19.13 23.73
N PHE A 335 24.83 19.35 22.48
CA PHE A 335 23.90 19.86 21.44
C PHE A 335 23.58 18.86 20.34
N MET A 336 24.35 17.78 20.22
CA MET A 336 24.28 16.89 19.07
C MET A 336 24.36 15.42 19.47
N SER A 337 23.48 14.60 18.88
CA SER A 337 23.52 13.15 18.94
C SER A 337 23.45 12.54 17.55
N ALA A 338 24.04 11.37 17.41
CA ALA A 338 23.95 10.53 16.21
C ALA A 338 23.43 9.15 16.57
N ASP A 339 22.72 8.54 15.65
CA ASP A 339 22.25 7.15 15.70
C ASP A 339 22.60 6.48 14.38
N ILE A 340 23.34 5.37 14.44
CA ILE A 340 23.82 4.62 13.28
C ILE A 340 23.31 3.20 13.41
N ASN A 341 22.50 2.76 12.44
CA ASN A 341 21.87 1.45 12.44
C ASN A 341 22.23 0.67 11.17
N LEU A 342 22.61 -0.58 11.35
CA LEU A 342 22.73 -1.58 10.28
C LEU A 342 21.62 -2.59 10.44
N TYR A 343 20.91 -2.88 9.36
CA TYR A 343 19.85 -3.87 9.38
C TYR A 343 19.94 -4.83 8.20
N TYR A 344 19.45 -6.06 8.47
CA TYR A 344 19.31 -7.11 7.49
C TYR A 344 18.00 -7.86 7.75
N ARG A 345 17.21 -8.09 6.67
CA ARG A 345 15.93 -8.79 6.73
C ARG A 345 15.87 -9.82 5.63
N ASP A 346 15.58 -11.06 5.99
CA ASP A 346 15.22 -12.13 5.06
C ASP A 346 13.71 -12.31 5.08
N ILE A 347 13.12 -12.38 3.89
CA ILE A 347 11.68 -12.55 3.69
C ILE A 347 11.47 -13.84 2.93
N TYR A 348 10.80 -14.80 3.57
CA TYR A 348 10.51 -16.12 3.06
C TYR A 348 9.03 -16.29 2.80
N GLU A 349 8.68 -17.28 1.99
CA GLU A 349 7.30 -17.62 1.69
C GLU A 349 6.53 -16.45 1.08
N LEU A 350 7.21 -15.57 0.33
CA LEU A 350 6.55 -14.48 -0.37
C LEU A 350 5.51 -15.03 -1.34
N LEU A 351 4.39 -14.34 -1.42
CA LEU A 351 3.31 -14.65 -2.33
C LEU A 351 3.78 -14.60 -3.78
N GLY A 352 3.53 -15.65 -4.52
CA GLY A 352 3.79 -15.76 -5.95
C GLY A 352 2.67 -16.53 -6.64
N THR A 353 2.87 -16.92 -7.89
CA THR A 353 1.93 -17.74 -8.65
C THR A 353 2.63 -18.95 -9.25
N LYS A 354 1.93 -20.06 -9.34
CA LYS A 354 2.31 -21.22 -10.17
C LYS A 354 1.26 -21.42 -11.25
N THR A 355 1.71 -21.86 -12.42
CA THR A 355 0.81 -22.24 -13.51
C THR A 355 0.29 -23.66 -13.30
N ILE A 356 -1.03 -23.82 -13.39
CA ILE A 356 -1.70 -25.11 -13.44
C ILE A 356 -2.16 -25.35 -14.87
N THR A 357 -1.84 -26.53 -15.41
CA THR A 357 -2.36 -26.98 -16.71
C THR A 357 -3.42 -28.03 -16.47
N THR A 358 -4.67 -27.73 -16.83
CA THR A 358 -5.80 -28.64 -16.70
C THR A 358 -5.68 -29.86 -17.60
N PHE A 359 -6.49 -30.89 -17.41
CA PHE A 359 -6.47 -32.08 -18.29
C PHE A 359 -6.93 -31.80 -19.73
N ASN A 360 -7.59 -30.68 -19.99
CA ASN A 360 -7.92 -30.19 -21.33
C ASN A 360 -7.00 -29.05 -21.83
N GLU A 361 -5.76 -29.00 -21.28
CA GLU A 361 -4.65 -28.13 -21.69
C GLU A 361 -4.89 -26.62 -21.47
N VAL A 362 -5.90 -26.21 -20.70
CA VAL A 362 -6.08 -24.81 -20.28
C VAL A 362 -5.11 -24.47 -19.17
N LYS A 363 -4.42 -23.35 -19.28
CA LYS A 363 -3.43 -22.86 -18.30
C LYS A 363 -3.98 -21.69 -17.51
N TYR A 364 -3.99 -21.82 -16.17
CA TYR A 364 -4.37 -20.75 -15.25
C TYR A 364 -3.36 -20.61 -14.10
N GLY A 365 -3.35 -19.45 -13.46
CA GLY A 365 -2.50 -19.20 -12.31
C GLY A 365 -3.17 -19.65 -11.00
N LEU A 366 -2.37 -20.11 -10.05
CA LEU A 366 -2.79 -20.37 -8.67
C LEU A 366 -1.82 -19.68 -7.74
N TYR A 367 -2.33 -18.86 -6.79
CA TYR A 367 -1.48 -18.26 -5.78
C TYR A 367 -0.79 -19.32 -4.92
N THR A 368 0.46 -19.08 -4.58
CA THR A 368 1.30 -20.00 -3.79
C THR A 368 2.44 -19.22 -3.11
N ASN A 369 3.04 -19.80 -2.10
CA ASN A 369 4.26 -19.29 -1.48
C ASN A 369 5.46 -19.93 -2.17
N LYS A 370 6.27 -19.15 -2.85
CA LYS A 370 7.46 -19.65 -3.54
C LYS A 370 8.60 -18.65 -3.65
N ASP A 371 8.30 -17.37 -3.39
CA ASP A 371 9.23 -16.31 -3.66
C ASP A 371 10.03 -15.95 -2.37
N TYR A 372 11.16 -15.31 -2.59
CA TYR A 372 12.10 -14.88 -1.56
C TYR A 372 12.57 -13.47 -1.85
N GLY A 373 12.81 -12.71 -0.78
CA GLY A 373 13.38 -11.38 -0.86
C GLY A 373 14.31 -11.08 0.30
N ASN A 374 15.21 -10.12 0.12
CA ASN A 374 15.98 -9.56 1.22
C ASN A 374 16.07 -8.04 1.16
N VAL A 375 16.19 -7.45 2.34
CA VAL A 375 16.41 -6.01 2.50
C VAL A 375 17.59 -5.83 3.44
N ARG A 376 18.54 -4.97 3.08
CA ARG A 376 19.68 -4.62 3.92
C ARG A 376 20.01 -3.16 3.77
N GLY A 377 20.49 -2.54 4.84
CA GLY A 377 20.79 -1.13 4.78
C GLY A 377 21.55 -0.60 5.97
N LEU A 378 21.93 0.66 5.80
CA LEU A 378 22.56 1.53 6.80
C LEU A 378 21.67 2.76 6.96
N GLU A 379 21.34 3.09 8.19
CA GLU A 379 20.67 4.35 8.55
C GLU A 379 21.57 5.19 9.42
N ILE A 380 21.65 6.48 9.12
CA ILE A 380 22.38 7.47 9.93
C ILE A 380 21.42 8.60 10.23
N LYS A 381 21.13 8.79 11.51
CA LYS A 381 20.32 9.90 12.00
C LYS A 381 21.21 10.84 12.80
N LEU A 382 21.07 12.15 12.58
CA LEU A 382 21.77 13.18 13.31
C LEU A 382 20.78 14.24 13.77
N ASP A 383 20.72 14.43 15.08
CA ASP A 383 19.88 15.44 15.73
C ASP A 383 20.79 16.46 16.44
N ALA A 384 20.56 17.74 16.17
CA ALA A 384 21.28 18.82 16.81
C ALA A 384 20.32 19.95 17.22
N GLY A 385 20.54 20.51 18.42
CA GLY A 385 19.75 21.61 18.93
C GLY A 385 20.61 22.57 19.75
N TYR A 386 20.63 23.84 19.36
CA TYR A 386 21.33 24.88 20.10
C TYR A 386 20.51 26.17 20.13
N ASN A 387 20.16 26.62 21.33
CA ASN A 387 19.25 27.76 21.53
C ASN A 387 17.93 27.59 20.72
N ASN A 388 17.74 28.44 19.71
CA ASN A 388 16.57 28.46 18.84
C ASN A 388 16.77 27.67 17.55
N PHE A 389 17.96 27.12 17.31
CA PHE A 389 18.27 26.32 16.12
C PHE A 389 18.04 24.85 16.39
N THR A 390 17.42 24.17 15.43
CA THR A 390 17.25 22.72 15.39
C THR A 390 17.67 22.18 14.03
N VAL A 391 18.43 21.10 14.01
CA VAL A 391 18.81 20.38 12.80
C VAL A 391 18.51 18.91 13.01
N MET A 392 17.75 18.32 12.10
CA MET A 392 17.46 16.90 12.05
C MET A 392 17.82 16.40 10.66
N THR A 393 18.64 15.37 10.58
CA THR A 393 18.96 14.72 9.31
C THR A 393 18.82 13.21 9.42
N ASN A 394 18.39 12.60 8.36
CA ASN A 394 18.32 11.15 8.23
C ASN A 394 18.85 10.77 6.85
N TYR A 395 19.77 9.83 6.81
CA TYR A 395 20.28 9.24 5.59
C TYR A 395 20.10 7.73 5.66
N THR A 396 19.53 7.14 4.59
CA THR A 396 19.37 5.70 4.44
C THR A 396 20.03 5.24 3.14
N LEU A 397 20.92 4.26 3.25
CA LEU A 397 21.41 3.46 2.15
C LEU A 397 20.71 2.11 2.23
N GLN A 398 19.93 1.71 1.20
CA GLN A 398 19.13 0.50 1.22
C GLN A 398 19.28 -0.30 -0.08
N TYR A 399 19.25 -1.62 0.05
CA TYR A 399 19.16 -2.57 -1.06
C TYR A 399 17.96 -3.48 -0.82
N THR A 400 17.00 -3.45 -1.75
CA THR A 400 15.81 -4.30 -1.70
C THR A 400 15.78 -5.19 -2.93
N ARG A 401 15.89 -6.50 -2.73
CA ARG A 401 15.93 -7.48 -3.81
C ARG A 401 14.96 -8.62 -3.57
N GLY A 402 14.41 -9.17 -4.65
CA GLY A 402 13.51 -10.31 -4.61
C GLY A 402 13.55 -11.11 -5.90
N VAL A 403 12.88 -12.24 -5.93
CA VAL A 403 12.77 -13.11 -7.13
C VAL A 403 11.71 -12.59 -8.09
N ALA A 404 10.68 -11.89 -7.56
CA ALA A 404 9.59 -11.31 -8.34
C ALA A 404 9.16 -9.97 -7.75
N ASP A 405 8.77 -9.04 -8.61
CA ASP A 405 8.33 -7.69 -8.26
C ASP A 405 6.84 -7.64 -7.88
N SER A 406 6.08 -8.64 -8.28
CA SER A 406 4.68 -8.83 -7.89
C SER A 406 4.32 -10.32 -7.87
N PRO A 407 3.30 -10.71 -7.10
CA PRO A 407 2.86 -12.10 -7.02
C PRO A 407 2.51 -12.74 -8.37
N SER A 408 2.00 -11.96 -9.32
CA SER A 408 1.59 -12.45 -10.66
C SER A 408 2.69 -12.40 -11.71
N GLN A 409 3.88 -11.87 -11.41
CA GLN A 409 4.92 -11.62 -12.42
C GLN A 409 5.40 -12.90 -13.12
N ALA A 410 5.60 -14.00 -12.38
CA ALA A 410 6.03 -15.26 -12.96
C ALA A 410 5.00 -15.81 -13.96
N PHE A 411 3.72 -15.75 -13.63
CA PHE A 411 2.62 -16.18 -14.49
C PHE A 411 2.50 -15.32 -15.74
N SER A 412 2.59 -13.99 -15.59
CA SER A 412 2.55 -13.06 -16.73
C SER A 412 3.73 -13.25 -17.68
N ARG A 413 4.93 -13.52 -17.15
CA ARG A 413 6.11 -13.80 -17.97
C ARG A 413 5.96 -15.09 -18.76
N GLU A 414 5.47 -16.16 -18.13
CA GLU A 414 5.19 -17.44 -18.81
C GLU A 414 4.15 -17.26 -19.91
N GLY A 415 3.04 -16.53 -19.66
CA GLY A 415 2.02 -16.22 -20.65
C GLY A 415 2.53 -15.40 -21.84
N ASN A 416 3.55 -14.56 -21.64
CA ASN A 416 4.23 -13.79 -22.67
C ASN A 416 5.45 -14.52 -23.29
N SER A 417 5.62 -15.82 -23.03
CA SER A 417 6.74 -16.62 -23.50
C SER A 417 8.13 -16.04 -23.13
N GLN A 418 8.22 -15.40 -21.95
CA GLN A 418 9.46 -14.88 -21.40
C GLN A 418 10.08 -15.88 -20.43
N ASP A 419 11.43 -15.91 -20.36
CA ASP A 419 12.14 -16.80 -19.45
C ASP A 419 11.85 -16.49 -17.98
N PRO A 420 11.84 -17.50 -17.10
CA PRO A 420 11.67 -17.30 -15.68
C PRO A 420 12.84 -16.50 -15.08
N ILE A 421 12.56 -15.72 -14.04
CA ILE A 421 13.59 -15.02 -13.27
C ILE A 421 14.23 -16.01 -12.31
N THR A 422 15.55 -16.24 -12.44
CA THR A 422 16.32 -17.20 -11.64
C THR A 422 17.27 -16.54 -10.65
N THR A 423 17.30 -15.21 -10.59
CA THR A 423 18.20 -14.42 -9.76
C THR A 423 17.45 -13.36 -8.98
N LEU A 424 18.04 -12.85 -7.91
CA LEU A 424 17.49 -11.71 -7.17
C LEU A 424 17.62 -10.42 -7.99
N ILE A 425 16.49 -9.82 -8.35
CA ILE A 425 16.42 -8.54 -9.05
C ILE A 425 16.16 -7.40 -8.05
N PRO A 426 16.54 -6.16 -8.38
CA PRO A 426 16.04 -5.00 -7.63
C PRO A 426 14.52 -4.94 -7.70
N MET A 427 13.87 -4.61 -6.58
CA MET A 427 12.41 -4.41 -6.57
C MET A 427 12.08 -3.04 -7.17
N SER A 428 10.89 -2.86 -7.73
CA SER A 428 10.46 -1.56 -8.31
C SER A 428 10.48 -0.40 -7.32
N TRP A 429 10.48 -0.70 -6.03
CA TRP A 429 10.63 0.27 -4.93
C TRP A 429 12.04 0.29 -4.32
N ASP A 430 13.04 -0.40 -4.90
CA ASP A 430 14.45 -0.31 -4.48
C ASP A 430 14.96 1.12 -4.71
N GLN A 431 15.16 1.84 -3.61
CA GLN A 431 15.62 3.22 -3.59
C GLN A 431 16.91 3.29 -2.79
N ARG A 432 18.05 3.37 -3.49
CA ARG A 432 19.38 3.22 -2.91
C ARG A 432 19.72 4.24 -1.85
N HIS A 433 19.44 5.49 -2.13
CA HIS A 433 19.81 6.61 -1.29
C HIS A 433 18.57 7.44 -0.98
N THR A 434 18.30 7.64 0.29
CA THR A 434 17.30 8.58 0.79
C THR A 434 17.97 9.51 1.79
N PHE A 435 17.80 10.81 1.60
CA PHE A 435 18.28 11.82 2.53
C PHE A 435 17.17 12.81 2.85
N ASN A 436 16.90 12.98 4.14
CA ASN A 436 15.96 13.95 4.66
C ASN A 436 16.70 14.90 5.59
N ALA A 437 16.42 16.19 5.48
CA ALA A 437 16.95 17.18 6.40
C ALA A 437 15.87 18.20 6.76
N SER A 438 15.86 18.62 8.02
CA SER A 438 15.04 19.72 8.51
C SER A 438 15.89 20.64 9.34
N ILE A 439 15.93 21.92 8.96
CA ILE A 439 16.66 22.98 9.66
C ILE A 439 15.65 24.03 10.09
N GLY A 440 15.57 24.27 11.39
CA GLY A 440 14.64 25.21 11.97
C GLY A 440 15.31 26.26 12.83
N TYR A 441 14.83 27.48 12.75
CA TYR A 441 15.07 28.54 13.72
C TYR A 441 13.72 29.00 14.27
N ASN A 442 13.47 28.75 15.57
CA ASN A 442 12.16 28.98 16.16
C ASN A 442 12.30 29.75 17.48
N THR A 443 11.69 30.91 17.55
CA THR A 443 11.50 31.71 18.75
C THR A 443 10.05 31.62 19.21
N LYS A 444 9.71 32.25 20.35
CA LYS A 444 8.31 32.37 20.82
C LYS A 444 7.43 33.14 19.83
N GLN A 445 7.97 34.08 19.09
CA GLN A 445 7.22 35.00 18.24
C GLN A 445 7.28 34.65 16.76
N TYR A 446 8.41 34.21 16.25
CA TYR A 446 8.59 33.85 14.86
C TYR A 446 9.44 32.60 14.70
N GLY A 447 9.27 31.94 13.59
CA GLY A 447 10.08 30.79 13.23
C GLY A 447 10.09 30.56 11.72
N ILE A 448 11.17 29.93 11.30
CA ILE A 448 11.38 29.47 9.93
C ILE A 448 11.91 28.04 9.97
N THR A 449 11.36 27.18 9.16
CA THR A 449 11.79 25.79 9.02
C THR A 449 11.92 25.48 7.54
N MET A 450 13.06 24.95 7.16
CA MET A 450 13.33 24.43 5.83
C MET A 450 13.47 22.91 5.93
N SER A 451 12.71 22.18 5.13
CA SER A 451 12.78 20.72 5.03
C SER A 451 13.18 20.34 3.61
N SER A 452 14.12 19.42 3.47
CA SER A 452 14.52 18.88 2.18
C SER A 452 14.40 17.36 2.14
N TYR A 453 14.05 16.85 0.98
CA TYR A 453 13.94 15.44 0.68
C TYR A 453 14.67 15.14 -0.63
N PHE A 454 15.57 14.19 -0.59
CA PHE A 454 16.30 13.69 -1.76
C PHE A 454 16.22 12.18 -1.82
N ASN A 455 16.01 11.61 -3.01
CA ASN A 455 16.19 10.18 -3.28
C ASN A 455 16.84 9.93 -4.64
N SER A 456 17.50 8.78 -4.76
CA SER A 456 18.21 8.36 -5.97
C SER A 456 17.30 7.87 -7.11
N GLY A 457 15.99 7.96 -6.94
CA GLY A 457 15.04 7.32 -7.85
C GLY A 457 14.87 5.83 -7.55
N THR A 458 13.79 5.25 -8.04
CA THR A 458 13.45 3.84 -7.90
C THR A 458 13.78 3.05 -9.18
N ALA A 459 13.88 1.72 -9.07
CA ALA A 459 14.12 0.87 -10.21
C ALA A 459 12.94 0.87 -11.19
N TYR A 460 13.21 0.67 -12.48
CA TYR A 460 12.23 0.47 -13.55
C TYR A 460 12.79 -0.46 -14.62
N THR A 461 11.91 -0.99 -15.48
CA THR A 461 12.33 -1.85 -16.60
C THR A 461 12.56 -0.99 -17.84
N PHE A 462 13.81 -0.90 -18.28
CA PHE A 462 14.15 -0.33 -19.58
C PHE A 462 13.79 -1.34 -20.67
N GLU A 463 13.08 -0.89 -21.70
CA GLU A 463 12.66 -1.67 -22.85
C GLU A 463 13.32 -1.12 -24.11
N PRO A 464 14.22 -1.88 -24.77
CA PRO A 464 14.84 -1.45 -26.02
C PRO A 464 13.80 -1.40 -27.16
N MET A 465 14.09 -0.58 -28.17
CA MET A 465 13.25 -0.52 -29.38
C MET A 465 13.34 -1.85 -30.16
N SER A 466 12.28 -2.16 -30.91
CA SER A 466 12.19 -3.38 -31.74
C SER A 466 13.32 -3.51 -32.76
N GLU A 467 13.83 -2.37 -33.24
CA GLU A 467 14.94 -2.29 -34.22
C GLU A 467 16.33 -2.44 -33.55
N SER A 468 16.39 -2.41 -32.23
CA SER A 468 17.64 -2.58 -31.48
C SER A 468 18.11 -4.03 -31.52
N SER A 469 19.42 -4.23 -31.60
CA SER A 469 20.01 -5.58 -31.40
C SER A 469 19.73 -6.19 -30.03
N LEU A 470 19.33 -5.37 -29.06
CA LEU A 470 18.92 -5.79 -27.72
C LEU A 470 17.46 -6.24 -27.63
N ALA A 471 16.62 -5.98 -28.66
CA ALA A 471 15.20 -6.32 -28.64
C ALA A 471 14.93 -7.82 -28.54
N GLY A 472 15.85 -8.64 -29.08
CA GLY A 472 15.76 -10.10 -28.97
C GLY A 472 16.28 -10.69 -27.66
N LEU A 473 16.83 -9.86 -26.76
CA LEU A 473 17.30 -10.31 -25.46
C LEU A 473 16.19 -10.29 -24.43
N ASN A 474 16.07 -11.36 -23.67
CA ASN A 474 15.14 -11.44 -22.55
C ASN A 474 15.72 -10.68 -21.34
N LEU A 475 15.48 -9.39 -21.28
CA LEU A 475 15.99 -8.55 -20.21
C LEU A 475 15.28 -8.83 -18.88
N LEU A 476 16.05 -8.78 -17.79
CA LEU A 476 15.50 -8.86 -16.44
C LEU A 476 14.66 -7.61 -16.14
N PRO A 477 13.56 -7.73 -15.41
CA PRO A 477 12.83 -6.58 -14.90
C PRO A 477 13.68 -5.70 -13.98
N ASN A 478 13.30 -4.42 -13.88
CA ASN A 478 13.96 -3.45 -12.99
C ASN A 478 15.46 -3.29 -13.24
N ASN A 479 15.85 -3.33 -14.52
CA ASN A 479 17.23 -3.32 -14.99
C ASN A 479 17.85 -1.91 -15.05
N SER A 480 17.09 -0.86 -14.70
CA SER A 480 17.52 0.55 -14.71
C SER A 480 16.88 1.34 -13.56
N TYR A 481 17.35 2.57 -13.34
CA TYR A 481 16.85 3.46 -12.29
C TYR A 481 16.34 4.79 -12.87
N LYS A 482 15.23 5.27 -12.29
CA LYS A 482 14.66 6.58 -12.61
C LYS A 482 15.59 7.70 -12.15
N PRO A 483 15.45 8.93 -12.69
CA PRO A 483 16.16 10.10 -12.20
C PRO A 483 15.96 10.36 -10.71
N SER A 484 16.93 10.99 -10.06
CA SER A 484 16.84 11.40 -8.67
C SER A 484 15.78 12.48 -8.47
N ASN A 485 15.10 12.44 -7.33
CA ASN A 485 14.13 13.43 -6.91
C ASN A 485 14.71 14.33 -5.79
N LEU A 486 14.37 15.60 -5.82
CA LEU A 486 14.72 16.58 -4.79
C LEU A 486 13.54 17.52 -4.57
N SER A 487 13.11 17.67 -3.33
CA SER A 487 12.15 18.71 -2.92
C SER A 487 12.71 19.49 -1.74
N VAL A 488 12.45 20.79 -1.75
CA VAL A 488 12.75 21.67 -0.60
C VAL A 488 11.48 22.44 -0.29
N ASP A 489 11.06 22.35 0.97
CA ASP A 489 9.88 23.04 1.48
C ASP A 489 10.29 24.08 2.53
N LEU A 490 9.60 25.20 2.55
CA LEU A 490 9.82 26.28 3.50
C LEU A 490 8.54 26.58 4.26
N ARG A 491 8.63 26.63 5.58
CA ARG A 491 7.54 27.08 6.44
C ARG A 491 8.03 28.20 7.35
N ALA A 492 7.34 29.33 7.33
CA ALA A 492 7.62 30.43 8.23
C ALA A 492 6.34 30.83 8.97
N HIS A 493 6.48 31.24 10.22
CA HIS A 493 5.38 31.72 11.01
C HIS A 493 5.74 32.98 11.79
N TYR A 494 4.72 33.80 12.05
CA TYR A 494 4.79 34.93 12.94
C TYR A 494 3.56 34.94 13.88
N SER A 495 3.81 34.97 15.20
CA SER A 495 2.80 34.97 16.23
C SER A 495 2.69 36.36 16.86
N PHE A 496 1.46 36.86 17.00
CA PHE A 496 1.18 38.16 17.60
C PHE A 496 -0.11 38.10 18.39
N LYS A 497 -0.24 38.98 19.37
CA LYS A 497 -1.49 39.14 20.13
C LYS A 497 -2.39 40.10 19.37
N LEU A 498 -3.63 39.67 19.08
CA LEU A 498 -4.65 40.54 18.50
C LEU A 498 -5.39 41.34 19.60
N TYR A 499 -5.67 40.64 20.73
CA TYR A 499 -6.23 41.16 21.98
C TYR A 499 -5.67 40.36 23.16
N ASP A 500 -5.86 40.80 24.39
CA ASP A 500 -5.31 40.13 25.58
C ASP A 500 -5.64 38.63 25.68
N LYS A 501 -6.81 38.22 25.15
CA LYS A 501 -7.27 36.82 25.18
C LYS A 501 -7.14 36.09 23.83
N ILE A 502 -6.75 36.78 22.75
CA ILE A 502 -6.67 36.19 21.42
C ILE A 502 -5.22 36.25 20.92
N SER A 503 -4.61 35.11 20.81
CA SER A 503 -3.32 34.96 20.13
C SER A 503 -3.54 34.54 18.68
N SER A 504 -2.82 35.20 17.76
CA SER A 504 -2.90 34.96 16.33
C SER A 504 -1.55 34.49 15.82
N ARG A 505 -1.57 33.55 14.88
CA ARG A 505 -0.38 33.07 14.20
C ARG A 505 -0.60 33.10 12.70
N PHE A 506 0.18 33.88 11.98
CA PHE A 506 0.25 33.85 10.53
C PHE A 506 1.30 32.82 10.09
N VAL A 507 0.96 31.95 9.14
CA VAL A 507 1.84 30.91 8.62
C VAL A 507 1.87 30.97 7.11
N ILE A 508 3.07 31.01 6.54
CA ILE A 508 3.34 30.80 5.11
C ILE A 508 4.03 29.45 4.96
N SER A 509 3.49 28.61 4.08
CA SER A 509 4.11 27.33 3.69
C SER A 509 4.32 27.34 2.17
N ILE A 510 5.56 27.12 1.75
CA ILE A 510 5.95 27.01 0.35
C ILE A 510 6.43 25.58 0.13
N TYR A 511 5.66 24.83 -0.62
CA TYR A 511 6.01 23.46 -1.03
C TYR A 511 6.74 23.53 -2.36
N ASN A 512 7.75 22.69 -2.53
CA ASN A 512 8.62 22.67 -3.71
C ASN A 512 9.20 24.07 -4.02
N LEU A 513 9.94 24.63 -3.06
CA LEU A 513 10.54 25.97 -3.16
C LEU A 513 11.37 26.16 -4.43
N LEU A 514 12.06 25.11 -4.88
CA LEU A 514 12.93 25.12 -6.06
C LEU A 514 12.15 25.05 -7.38
N ASP A 515 10.82 24.81 -7.33
CA ASP A 515 9.95 24.60 -8.51
C ASP A 515 10.46 23.48 -9.44
N ARG A 516 11.11 22.47 -8.87
CA ARG A 516 11.64 21.33 -9.61
C ARG A 516 10.53 20.35 -9.93
N LEU A 517 10.32 20.03 -11.20
CA LEU A 517 9.46 18.93 -11.63
C LEU A 517 10.24 17.63 -11.53
N ASN A 518 10.01 16.86 -10.46
CA ASN A 518 10.61 15.56 -10.26
C ASN A 518 9.90 14.51 -11.11
N GLU A 519 10.64 13.60 -11.72
CA GLU A 519 10.14 12.56 -12.61
C GLU A 519 9.77 11.33 -11.77
N PHE A 520 8.50 11.18 -11.36
CA PHE A 520 8.03 10.02 -10.59
C PHE A 520 7.76 8.80 -11.45
N SER A 521 7.37 9.04 -12.71
CA SER A 521 7.22 8.01 -13.73
C SER A 521 8.08 8.38 -14.93
N VAL A 522 8.48 7.38 -15.71
CA VAL A 522 9.33 7.56 -16.89
C VAL A 522 8.84 6.67 -18.03
N HIS A 523 9.13 7.10 -19.27
CA HIS A 523 8.92 6.23 -20.43
C HIS A 523 9.97 5.12 -20.45
N ASN A 524 9.56 3.87 -20.63
CA ASN A 524 10.43 2.69 -20.55
C ASN A 524 11.59 2.75 -21.54
N ARG A 525 11.40 3.36 -22.73
CA ARG A 525 12.41 3.46 -23.78
C ARG A 525 13.46 4.54 -23.55
N THR A 526 13.19 5.53 -22.71
CA THR A 526 14.11 6.67 -22.52
C THR A 526 14.60 6.82 -21.09
N GLY A 527 13.86 6.30 -20.12
CA GLY A 527 14.08 6.55 -18.70
C GLY A 527 13.79 7.97 -18.26
N ARG A 528 13.03 8.74 -19.06
CA ARG A 528 12.69 10.15 -18.82
C ARG A 528 11.19 10.39 -18.97
N ALA A 529 10.66 11.34 -18.23
CA ALA A 529 9.27 11.77 -18.33
C ALA A 529 9.07 12.85 -19.42
N TYR A 530 10.13 13.60 -19.76
CA TYR A 530 10.05 14.75 -20.68
C TYR A 530 9.90 14.35 -22.14
N TYR A 531 10.35 13.17 -22.53
CA TYR A 531 10.27 12.71 -23.91
C TYR A 531 10.23 11.18 -24.01
N SER A 532 9.53 10.70 -25.03
CA SER A 532 9.54 9.30 -25.46
C SER A 532 10.12 9.18 -26.86
N ILE A 533 10.61 8.00 -27.21
CA ILE A 533 10.95 7.67 -28.60
C ILE A 533 9.66 7.15 -29.25
N ILE A 534 9.21 7.83 -30.29
CA ILE A 534 8.01 7.50 -31.07
C ILE A 534 8.44 6.81 -32.34
N THR A 535 7.90 5.64 -32.63
CA THR A 535 8.22 4.86 -33.83
C THR A 535 7.39 5.30 -35.03
N ASP A 536 7.86 5.03 -36.23
CA ASP A 536 7.13 5.32 -37.48
C ASP A 536 5.78 4.57 -37.53
N SER A 537 5.71 3.37 -36.95
CA SER A 537 4.46 2.60 -36.82
C SER A 537 3.45 3.30 -35.91
N GLU A 538 3.88 3.86 -34.79
CA GLU A 538 3.02 4.64 -33.89
C GLU A 538 2.52 5.91 -34.57
N ILE A 539 3.36 6.58 -35.36
CA ILE A 539 2.97 7.76 -36.15
C ILE A 539 1.96 7.35 -37.21
N ALA A 540 2.21 6.26 -37.93
CA ALA A 540 1.35 5.81 -39.04
C ALA A 540 -0.05 5.35 -38.58
N THR A 541 -0.17 4.82 -37.36
CA THR A 541 -1.44 4.37 -36.79
C THR A 541 -2.22 5.48 -36.11
N TYR A 542 -1.59 6.61 -35.82
CA TYR A 542 -2.21 7.73 -35.11
C TYR A 542 -3.22 8.48 -35.99
N ARG A 543 -4.45 8.64 -35.48
CA ARG A 543 -5.49 9.42 -36.14
C ARG A 543 -5.52 10.85 -35.55
N SER A 544 -4.88 11.79 -36.25
CA SER A 544 -4.89 13.19 -35.84
C SER A 544 -6.23 13.85 -36.15
N THR A 545 -7.10 13.98 -35.15
CA THR A 545 -8.35 14.76 -35.28
C THR A 545 -8.30 16.07 -34.51
N PHE A 546 -7.64 16.10 -33.34
CA PHE A 546 -7.60 17.26 -32.44
C PHE A 546 -6.38 17.28 -31.51
N SER A 547 -5.46 16.36 -31.65
CA SER A 547 -4.21 16.27 -30.88
C SER A 547 -3.09 15.72 -31.75
N SER A 548 -1.83 15.84 -31.30
CA SER A 548 -0.67 15.26 -31.94
C SER A 548 -0.29 13.94 -31.26
N VAL A 549 0.49 13.10 -31.94
CA VAL A 549 1.03 11.87 -31.33
C VAL A 549 1.91 12.21 -30.12
N GLN A 550 2.59 13.34 -30.14
CA GLN A 550 3.40 13.83 -29.01
C GLN A 550 2.57 14.10 -27.76
N ASP A 551 1.30 14.51 -27.91
CA ASP A 551 0.42 14.78 -26.77
C ASP A 551 0.15 13.52 -25.93
N ILE A 552 0.19 12.32 -26.52
CA ILE A 552 0.01 11.05 -25.79
C ILE A 552 1.14 10.84 -24.78
N TYR A 553 2.35 11.22 -25.16
CA TYR A 553 3.56 11.02 -24.34
C TYR A 553 3.86 12.21 -23.43
N SER A 554 3.18 13.34 -23.61
CA SER A 554 3.32 14.53 -22.77
C SER A 554 2.37 14.47 -21.57
N ASP A 555 2.55 13.45 -20.72
CA ASP A 555 1.70 13.21 -19.54
C ASP A 555 2.20 14.01 -18.32
N PRO A 556 1.45 15.05 -17.89
CA PRO A 556 1.80 15.82 -16.70
C PRO A 556 1.70 15.00 -15.40
N GLY A 557 1.00 13.86 -15.39
CA GLY A 557 0.93 12.95 -14.27
C GLY A 557 2.24 12.22 -13.97
N MET A 558 3.22 12.26 -14.89
CA MET A 558 4.56 11.71 -14.67
C MET A 558 5.43 12.55 -13.74
N PHE A 559 5.03 13.79 -13.45
CA PHE A 559 5.83 14.75 -12.69
C PHE A 559 5.24 15.03 -11.31
N SER A 560 6.11 15.51 -10.40
CA SER A 560 5.67 16.09 -9.14
C SER A 560 4.84 17.36 -9.34
N ALA A 561 4.09 17.74 -8.30
CA ALA A 561 3.41 19.04 -8.30
C ALA A 561 4.43 20.19 -8.40
N PRO A 562 4.10 21.28 -9.14
CA PRO A 562 4.89 22.51 -9.15
C PRO A 562 4.85 23.18 -7.77
N ARG A 563 5.59 24.27 -7.61
CA ARG A 563 5.60 25.07 -6.39
C ARG A 563 4.18 25.49 -5.98
N GLN A 564 3.89 25.31 -4.70
CA GLN A 564 2.62 25.69 -4.10
C GLN A 564 2.85 26.59 -2.89
N ILE A 565 2.06 27.64 -2.75
CA ILE A 565 2.12 28.57 -1.64
C ILE A 565 0.79 28.52 -0.88
N LYS A 566 0.86 28.22 0.41
CA LYS A 566 -0.29 28.20 1.31
C LYS A 566 -0.12 29.26 2.39
N LEU A 567 -1.13 30.11 2.55
CA LEU A 567 -1.23 31.08 3.63
C LEU A 567 -2.27 30.58 4.63
N SER A 568 -1.97 30.65 5.92
CA SER A 568 -2.88 30.24 6.98
C SER A 568 -2.84 31.27 8.12
N LEU A 569 -4.01 31.55 8.69
CA LEU A 569 -4.16 32.33 9.90
C LEU A 569 -4.79 31.43 10.98
N GLU A 570 -4.08 31.25 12.07
CA GLU A 570 -4.54 30.50 13.23
C GLU A 570 -4.96 31.52 14.32
N LEU A 571 -6.13 31.34 14.88
CA LEU A 571 -6.63 32.13 16.01
C LEU A 571 -6.82 31.20 17.20
N ARG A 572 -6.30 31.59 18.36
CA ARG A 572 -6.44 30.85 19.62
C ARG A 572 -6.99 31.80 20.67
N TYR A 573 -8.08 31.41 21.31
CA TYR A 573 -8.72 32.09 22.42
C TYR A 573 -8.27 31.51 23.76
#